data_782727f19c9e2ba400f765262d389e91
#
_entry.id   782727f19c9e2ba400f765262d389e91
#
_cell.length_a   1.000
_cell.length_b   1.000
_cell.length_c   1.000
_cell.angle_alpha   90.00
_cell.angle_beta   90.00
_cell.angle_gamma   90.00
#
_symmetry.space_group_name_H-M   'P 1'
#
loop_
_entity.id
_entity.type
_entity.pdbx_description
1 polymer ?
#
loop_
_entity_poly.entity_id
_entity_poly.type
_entity_poly.pdbx_seq_one_letter_code
_entity_poly.pdbx_strand_id
1 'polypeptide(L)'
;TGVIEIPLATAGTVTETGTQTLTNKTLTAPKIGTSILDTSGNELFKLTATGSAVNELTYNNASTGNKPTFTASGGDTNIGVSIQPKGTGTITLDNLTFPAADGSANQILTTNGSGVLSFVDNSGGTDWQAVKTANYTAVAGQGIFANTAGGAFTVTLPSSPSIGDEVSIVDYGGTFDTANLTVGRNSQKIQGAAADLTVATERAGFTLAFTDGTQGWLLKNN
;
A
#
# COMPACT_ATOMS: atom_id res chain seq x y z
N THR A 1 -34.67 42.68 -28.34
CA THR A 1 -34.57 42.22 -26.95
C THR A 1 -35.95 41.74 -26.55
N GLY A 2 -36.19 40.44 -26.75
CA GLY A 2 -37.48 39.82 -26.39
C GLY A 2 -37.47 39.50 -24.90
N VAL A 3 -38.32 40.15 -24.12
CA VAL A 3 -38.68 39.69 -22.76
C VAL A 3 -39.64 38.52 -22.98
N ILE A 4 -39.22 37.34 -22.57
CA ILE A 4 -40.16 36.21 -22.47
C ILE A 4 -40.93 36.39 -21.17
N GLU A 5 -42.08 36.94 -21.22
CA GLU A 5 -43.02 36.90 -20.11
C GLU A 5 -43.62 35.48 -20.01
N ILE A 6 -43.22 34.76 -18.97
CA ILE A 6 -43.90 33.53 -18.57
C ILE A 6 -45.09 33.97 -17.70
N PRO A 7 -46.36 33.86 -18.19
CA PRO A 7 -47.50 34.24 -17.37
C PRO A 7 -47.63 33.21 -16.26
N LEU A 8 -47.21 33.59 -15.08
CA LEU A 8 -47.50 32.86 -13.84
C LEU A 8 -48.78 33.45 -13.27
N ALA A 9 -49.74 32.60 -12.92
CA ALA A 9 -51.01 32.98 -12.31
C ALA A 9 -50.89 33.77 -11.01
N THR A 10 -49.68 33.91 -10.46
CA THR A 10 -49.33 34.79 -9.35
C THR A 10 -47.82 35.09 -9.34
N ALA A 11 -47.48 36.33 -9.69
CA ALA A 11 -46.29 37.09 -9.36
C ALA A 11 -44.91 36.46 -9.61
N GLY A 12 -44.19 36.98 -10.60
CA GLY A 12 -42.75 36.94 -10.69
C GLY A 12 -42.23 36.67 -12.09
N THR A 13 -41.85 37.74 -12.81
CA THR A 13 -41.15 37.66 -14.09
C THR A 13 -39.69 37.27 -13.81
N VAL A 14 -39.19 36.18 -14.43
CA VAL A 14 -37.76 35.84 -14.42
C VAL A 14 -37.08 36.80 -15.41
N THR A 15 -36.21 37.69 -14.91
CA THR A 15 -35.50 38.68 -15.75
C THR A 15 -34.09 38.20 -16.05
N GLU A 16 -33.53 38.58 -17.20
CA GLU A 16 -32.19 38.20 -17.66
C GLU A 16 -31.04 38.78 -16.81
N THR A 17 -31.31 39.79 -15.98
CA THR A 17 -30.26 40.60 -15.30
C THR A 17 -30.37 40.68 -13.76
N GLY A 18 -31.34 40.03 -13.14
CA GLY A 18 -31.55 40.12 -11.68
C GLY A 18 -31.22 38.86 -10.94
N THR A 19 -30.72 38.97 -9.69
CA THR A 19 -30.67 37.85 -8.77
C THR A 19 -32.07 37.38 -8.42
N GLN A 20 -32.34 36.10 -8.62
CA GLN A 20 -33.70 35.54 -8.39
C GLN A 20 -33.64 34.26 -7.57
N THR A 21 -34.55 34.12 -6.64
CA THR A 21 -34.77 32.89 -5.88
C THR A 21 -35.97 32.14 -6.51
N LEU A 22 -35.71 30.94 -6.96
CA LEU A 22 -36.73 30.04 -7.49
C LEU A 22 -37.23 29.12 -6.39
N THR A 23 -38.45 29.32 -5.90
CA THR A 23 -39.05 28.49 -4.85
C THR A 23 -40.09 27.56 -5.48
N ASN A 24 -40.08 26.28 -5.09
CA ASN A 24 -41.03 25.27 -5.58
C ASN A 24 -41.04 25.14 -7.13
N LYS A 25 -39.86 25.18 -7.74
CA LYS A 25 -39.69 25.00 -9.18
C LYS A 25 -38.91 23.71 -9.49
N THR A 26 -39.35 22.98 -10.48
CA THR A 26 -38.59 21.88 -11.08
C THR A 26 -37.84 22.43 -12.29
N LEU A 27 -36.53 22.23 -12.31
CA LEU A 27 -35.68 22.57 -13.44
C LEU A 27 -35.40 21.29 -14.24
N THR A 28 -35.90 21.22 -15.46
CA THR A 28 -35.63 20.08 -16.36
C THR A 28 -34.34 20.34 -17.14
N ALA A 29 -33.32 19.51 -16.95
CA ALA A 29 -32.02 19.60 -17.62
C ALA A 29 -31.39 21.02 -17.59
N PRO A 30 -31.19 21.64 -16.40
CA PRO A 30 -30.61 22.98 -16.33
C PRO A 30 -29.18 22.97 -16.81
N LYS A 31 -28.78 23.98 -17.59
CA LYS A 31 -27.42 24.18 -18.05
C LYS A 31 -26.69 25.06 -17.01
N ILE A 32 -25.73 24.49 -16.32
CA ILE A 32 -24.86 25.22 -15.35
C ILE A 32 -23.65 25.70 -16.11
N GLY A 33 -23.36 27.00 -16.08
CA GLY A 33 -22.29 27.61 -16.89
C GLY A 33 -20.89 27.23 -16.44
N THR A 34 -20.60 27.32 -15.14
CA THR A 34 -19.25 27.07 -14.61
C THR A 34 -19.22 26.33 -13.27
N SER A 35 -20.08 26.70 -12.33
CA SER A 35 -20.05 26.15 -10.96
C SER A 35 -21.41 26.25 -10.27
N ILE A 36 -21.61 25.39 -9.27
CA ILE A 36 -22.64 25.52 -8.27
C ILE A 36 -21.98 26.14 -7.04
N LEU A 37 -22.56 27.22 -6.52
CA LEU A 37 -22.03 27.98 -5.39
C LEU A 37 -22.73 27.57 -4.09
N ASP A 38 -22.03 27.77 -2.96
CA ASP A 38 -22.60 27.71 -1.63
C ASP A 38 -23.41 28.98 -1.29
N THR A 39 -23.98 29.04 -0.11
CA THR A 39 -24.76 30.19 0.37
C THR A 39 -23.93 31.48 0.57
N SER A 40 -22.61 31.37 0.61
CA SER A 40 -21.67 32.48 0.75
C SER A 40 -21.08 32.95 -0.59
N GLY A 41 -21.45 32.27 -1.69
CA GLY A 41 -20.97 32.58 -3.02
C GLY A 41 -19.64 31.89 -3.40
N ASN A 42 -19.15 30.94 -2.60
CA ASN A 42 -17.95 30.16 -2.93
C ASN A 42 -18.29 28.98 -3.84
N GLU A 43 -17.34 28.56 -4.68
CA GLU A 43 -17.52 27.38 -5.53
C GLU A 43 -17.63 26.10 -4.70
N LEU A 44 -18.77 25.43 -4.78
CA LEU A 44 -19.02 24.11 -4.19
C LEU A 44 -18.69 22.99 -5.18
N PHE A 45 -19.15 23.12 -6.42
CA PHE A 45 -18.82 22.23 -7.53
C PHE A 45 -18.41 23.05 -8.74
N LYS A 46 -17.23 22.80 -9.27
CA LYS A 46 -16.80 23.35 -10.54
C LYS A 46 -17.10 22.37 -11.66
N LEU A 47 -17.89 22.80 -12.63
CA LEU A 47 -18.32 21.99 -13.76
C LEU A 47 -17.57 22.47 -15.00
N THR A 48 -16.56 21.69 -15.43
CA THR A 48 -15.74 22.01 -16.59
C THR A 48 -16.19 21.12 -17.76
N ALA A 49 -16.58 21.76 -18.85
CA ALA A 49 -16.99 21.03 -20.04
C ALA A 49 -15.78 20.47 -20.80
N THR A 50 -15.89 19.24 -21.26
CA THR A 50 -14.97 18.61 -22.21
C THR A 50 -15.66 18.53 -23.56
N GLY A 51 -14.96 18.95 -24.63
CA GLY A 51 -15.51 18.86 -25.99
C GLY A 51 -15.78 17.40 -26.38
N SER A 52 -16.93 17.14 -26.96
CA SER A 52 -17.35 15.80 -27.39
C SER A 52 -17.35 14.74 -26.27
N ALA A 53 -17.61 15.16 -25.02
CA ALA A 53 -17.74 14.23 -23.90
C ALA A 53 -18.89 13.26 -24.12
N VAL A 54 -18.64 11.98 -23.90
CA VAL A 54 -19.62 10.88 -24.01
C VAL A 54 -19.75 10.10 -22.71
N ASN A 55 -18.87 10.38 -21.73
CA ASN A 55 -18.83 9.72 -20.43
C ASN A 55 -19.04 10.75 -19.32
N GLU A 56 -19.75 10.36 -18.30
CA GLU A 56 -20.06 11.22 -17.17
C GLU A 56 -20.00 10.45 -15.85
N LEU A 57 -20.03 11.19 -14.75
CA LEU A 57 -20.20 10.66 -13.41
C LEU A 57 -21.63 10.82 -12.96
N THR A 58 -22.32 9.71 -12.74
CA THR A 58 -23.69 9.68 -12.23
C THR A 58 -23.68 9.56 -10.71
N TYR A 59 -24.42 10.44 -10.06
CA TYR A 59 -24.68 10.37 -8.63
C TYR A 59 -26.10 9.88 -8.37
N ASN A 60 -26.26 8.75 -7.71
CA ASN A 60 -27.54 8.16 -7.36
C ASN A 60 -27.77 8.24 -5.85
N ASN A 61 -28.96 8.73 -5.45
CA ASN A 61 -29.44 8.56 -4.08
C ASN A 61 -29.91 7.10 -3.86
N ALA A 62 -30.25 6.76 -2.61
CA ALA A 62 -30.70 5.42 -2.27
C ALA A 62 -31.89 5.42 -1.33
N SER A 63 -32.73 4.37 -1.38
CA SER A 63 -33.77 4.10 -0.41
C SER A 63 -33.19 3.57 0.90
N THR A 64 -33.99 3.53 1.97
CA THR A 64 -33.60 3.02 3.29
C THR A 64 -32.95 1.64 3.18
N GLY A 65 -31.80 1.48 3.81
CA GLY A 65 -31.01 0.24 3.83
C GLY A 65 -30.06 0.05 2.64
N ASN A 66 -30.13 0.92 1.61
CA ASN A 66 -29.22 0.90 0.47
C ASN A 66 -28.22 2.06 0.53
N LYS A 67 -27.15 1.99 -0.26
CA LYS A 67 -26.08 3.00 -0.31
C LYS A 67 -26.26 3.90 -1.53
N PRO A 68 -26.13 5.24 -1.43
CA PRO A 68 -25.98 6.10 -2.60
C PRO A 68 -24.66 5.77 -3.31
N THR A 69 -24.60 5.99 -4.62
CA THR A 69 -23.45 5.62 -5.44
C THR A 69 -22.97 6.76 -6.32
N PHE A 70 -21.63 6.78 -6.54
CA PHE A 70 -20.99 7.44 -7.67
C PHE A 70 -20.69 6.38 -8.72
N THR A 71 -21.19 6.56 -9.94
CA THR A 71 -21.04 5.56 -11.01
C THR A 71 -20.55 6.25 -12.27
N ALA A 72 -19.49 5.74 -12.89
CA ALA A 72 -19.13 6.13 -14.23
C ALA A 72 -20.19 5.58 -15.21
N SER A 73 -20.68 6.42 -16.10
CA SER A 73 -21.66 6.07 -17.13
C SER A 73 -21.33 6.78 -18.44
N GLY A 74 -21.90 6.33 -19.55
CA GLY A 74 -21.67 6.96 -20.84
C GLY A 74 -21.63 6.02 -22.03
N GLY A 75 -21.03 6.48 -23.12
CA GLY A 75 -21.02 5.78 -24.41
C GLY A 75 -19.95 4.72 -24.57
N ASP A 76 -18.87 4.76 -23.79
CA ASP A 76 -17.78 3.81 -23.90
C ASP A 76 -18.08 2.50 -23.16
N THR A 77 -17.50 1.39 -23.63
CA THR A 77 -17.70 0.06 -23.02
C THR A 77 -17.04 -0.06 -21.64
N ASN A 78 -15.89 0.60 -21.44
CA ASN A 78 -15.12 0.56 -20.18
C ASN A 78 -14.79 1.98 -19.75
N ILE A 79 -15.29 2.39 -18.60
CA ILE A 79 -15.14 3.75 -18.06
C ILE A 79 -14.62 3.64 -16.63
N GLY A 80 -13.43 4.20 -16.36
CA GLY A 80 -12.85 4.29 -15.03
C GLY A 80 -13.27 5.57 -14.29
N VAL A 81 -13.15 5.56 -12.96
CA VAL A 81 -13.28 6.74 -12.11
C VAL A 81 -11.91 7.09 -11.54
N SER A 82 -11.48 8.35 -11.71
CA SER A 82 -10.23 8.87 -11.11
C SER A 82 -10.57 9.87 -10.02
N ILE A 83 -9.97 9.68 -8.83
CA ILE A 83 -10.05 10.61 -7.71
C ILE A 83 -8.63 11.12 -7.45
N GLN A 84 -8.38 12.41 -7.72
CA GLN A 84 -7.04 13.00 -7.64
C GLN A 84 -6.99 14.16 -6.64
N PRO A 85 -6.26 14.02 -5.53
CA PRO A 85 -5.92 15.15 -4.67
C PRO A 85 -5.03 16.17 -5.40
N LYS A 86 -4.98 17.40 -4.89
CA LYS A 86 -4.08 18.44 -5.40
C LYS A 86 -2.77 18.46 -4.61
N GLY A 87 -1.65 18.51 -5.32
CA GLY A 87 -0.31 18.61 -4.72
C GLY A 87 0.03 17.38 -3.87
N THR A 88 0.41 17.58 -2.61
CA THR A 88 0.74 16.52 -1.65
C THR A 88 -0.46 16.05 -0.84
N GLY A 89 -1.69 16.41 -1.24
CA GLY A 89 -2.91 15.95 -0.58
C GLY A 89 -3.06 14.44 -0.66
N THR A 90 -3.82 13.86 0.26
CA THR A 90 -4.12 12.43 0.34
C THR A 90 -5.60 12.16 0.17
N ILE A 91 -5.96 10.93 -0.20
CA ILE A 91 -7.34 10.45 -0.19
C ILE A 91 -7.60 9.83 1.18
N THR A 92 -8.66 10.26 1.84
CA THR A 92 -9.16 9.63 3.07
C THR A 92 -10.55 9.06 2.80
N LEU A 93 -10.70 7.74 2.97
CA LEU A 93 -11.99 7.05 2.87
C LEU A 93 -12.37 6.56 4.27
N ASP A 94 -13.48 7.11 4.80
CA ASP A 94 -13.83 6.96 6.21
C ASP A 94 -12.65 7.47 7.06
N ASN A 95 -12.07 6.66 7.91
CA ASN A 95 -10.89 7.05 8.71
C ASN A 95 -9.58 6.49 8.16
N LEU A 96 -9.57 5.95 6.94
CA LEU A 96 -8.37 5.38 6.30
C LEU A 96 -7.75 6.39 5.34
N THR A 97 -6.53 6.83 5.64
CA THR A 97 -5.73 7.72 4.78
C THR A 97 -4.82 6.89 3.89
N PHE A 98 -4.98 7.04 2.59
CA PHE A 98 -4.18 6.35 1.58
C PHE A 98 -2.86 7.08 1.34
N PRO A 99 -1.77 6.36 0.98
CA PRO A 99 -0.51 6.99 0.58
C PRO A 99 -0.71 7.96 -0.59
N ALA A 100 0.05 9.07 -0.59
CA ALA A 100 0.02 10.05 -1.68
C ALA A 100 0.78 9.59 -2.93
N ALA A 101 1.62 8.56 -2.82
CA ALA A 101 2.41 7.99 -3.90
C ALA A 101 2.17 6.49 -4.00
N ASP A 102 2.41 5.93 -5.18
CA ASP A 102 2.42 4.49 -5.40
C ASP A 102 3.60 3.83 -4.67
N GLY A 103 3.45 2.54 -4.35
CA GLY A 103 4.52 1.72 -3.80
C GLY A 103 5.46 1.19 -4.88
N SER A 104 6.49 0.46 -4.46
CA SER A 104 7.35 -0.30 -5.35
C SER A 104 6.74 -1.67 -5.68
N ALA A 105 7.24 -2.31 -6.74
CA ALA A 105 6.80 -3.67 -7.09
C ALA A 105 6.98 -4.64 -5.90
N ASN A 106 6.00 -5.51 -5.70
CA ASN A 106 5.92 -6.51 -4.63
C ASN A 106 5.69 -5.96 -3.21
N GLN A 107 5.43 -4.67 -3.04
CA GLN A 107 4.97 -4.15 -1.76
C GLN A 107 3.49 -4.45 -1.51
N ILE A 108 3.11 -4.54 -0.25
CA ILE A 108 1.73 -4.72 0.21
C ILE A 108 1.24 -3.47 0.93
N LEU A 109 -0.04 -3.16 0.77
CA LEU A 109 -0.69 -2.08 1.49
C LEU A 109 -1.08 -2.55 2.89
N THR A 110 -0.54 -1.91 3.92
CA THR A 110 -0.78 -2.25 5.33
C THR A 110 -1.38 -1.08 6.10
N THR A 111 -1.98 -1.36 7.25
CA THR A 111 -2.47 -0.35 8.19
C THR A 111 -1.59 -0.33 9.44
N ASN A 112 -1.40 0.86 10.01
CA ASN A 112 -0.74 1.04 11.31
C ASN A 112 -1.69 0.89 12.51
N GLY A 113 -2.96 0.53 12.27
CA GLY A 113 -3.99 0.44 13.31
C GLY A 113 -4.55 1.80 13.77
N SER A 114 -4.10 2.92 13.21
CA SER A 114 -4.54 4.28 13.56
C SER A 114 -5.04 5.06 12.34
N GLY A 115 -5.55 4.35 11.33
CA GLY A 115 -6.16 4.95 10.15
C GLY A 115 -5.18 5.37 9.05
N VAL A 116 -3.88 5.09 9.16
CA VAL A 116 -2.91 5.38 8.10
C VAL A 116 -2.52 4.10 7.37
N LEU A 117 -2.64 4.13 6.05
CA LEU A 117 -2.18 3.07 5.17
C LEU A 117 -0.79 3.41 4.60
N SER A 118 0.07 2.41 4.46
CA SER A 118 1.39 2.54 3.86
C SER A 118 1.77 1.29 3.08
N PHE A 119 2.64 1.45 2.08
CA PHE A 119 3.24 0.33 1.38
C PHE A 119 4.45 -0.18 2.17
N VAL A 120 4.52 -1.48 2.40
CA VAL A 120 5.66 -2.16 3.03
C VAL A 120 6.08 -3.35 2.18
N ASP A 121 7.34 -3.72 2.28
CA ASP A 121 7.86 -4.87 1.55
C ASP A 121 7.13 -6.15 1.98
N ASN A 122 6.75 -6.96 1.01
CA ASN A 122 6.13 -8.26 1.27
C ASN A 122 7.21 -9.24 1.76
N SER A 123 7.49 -9.20 3.05
CA SER A 123 8.43 -10.13 3.71
C SER A 123 7.82 -11.52 3.99
N GLY A 124 6.76 -11.90 3.28
CA GLY A 124 6.00 -13.14 3.48
C GLY A 124 6.71 -14.44 3.13
N GLY A 125 8.04 -14.46 3.09
CA GLY A 125 8.86 -15.65 2.86
C GLY A 125 10.34 -15.35 3.11
N THR A 126 11.17 -16.41 3.07
CA THR A 126 12.63 -16.27 3.18
C THR A 126 13.18 -15.56 1.94
N ASP A 127 13.89 -14.44 2.15
CA ASP A 127 14.58 -13.70 1.08
C ASP A 127 15.88 -14.44 0.70
N TRP A 128 15.79 -15.34 -0.28
CA TRP A 128 16.93 -16.16 -0.69
C TRP A 128 17.96 -15.34 -1.46
N GLN A 129 19.17 -15.31 -0.90
CA GLN A 129 20.32 -14.61 -1.48
C GLN A 129 21.02 -15.45 -2.56
N ALA A 130 21.71 -14.77 -3.48
CA ALA A 130 22.64 -15.44 -4.37
C ALA A 130 23.68 -16.24 -3.57
N VAL A 131 24.19 -17.36 -4.15
CA VAL A 131 25.16 -18.25 -3.51
C VAL A 131 26.34 -17.46 -2.94
N LYS A 132 26.66 -17.71 -1.68
CA LYS A 132 27.81 -17.12 -0.97
C LYS A 132 28.97 -18.13 -0.95
N THR A 133 30.15 -17.63 -1.27
CA THR A 133 31.41 -18.39 -1.30
C THR A 133 32.49 -17.81 -0.40
N ALA A 134 32.16 -16.80 0.40
CA ALA A 134 33.07 -16.08 1.33
C ALA A 134 32.22 -15.52 2.50
N ASN A 135 32.91 -14.97 3.50
CA ASN A 135 32.29 -14.38 4.69
C ASN A 135 31.13 -13.43 4.31
N TYR A 136 30.00 -13.62 4.97
CA TYR A 136 28.78 -12.86 4.72
C TYR A 136 28.07 -12.51 6.02
N THR A 137 27.58 -11.29 6.14
CA THR A 137 26.72 -10.91 7.28
C THR A 137 25.27 -10.94 6.81
N ALA A 138 24.49 -11.82 7.40
CA ALA A 138 23.06 -11.97 7.09
C ALA A 138 22.21 -10.87 7.74
N VAL A 139 21.10 -10.56 7.11
CA VAL A 139 20.03 -9.72 7.64
C VAL A 139 18.85 -10.62 8.00
N ALA A 140 18.03 -10.21 8.97
CA ALA A 140 16.82 -10.92 9.36
C ALA A 140 15.90 -11.16 8.15
N GLY A 141 15.33 -12.37 8.07
CA GLY A 141 14.48 -12.81 6.97
C GLY A 141 15.23 -13.43 5.79
N GLN A 142 16.56 -13.41 5.77
CA GLN A 142 17.34 -13.95 4.65
C GLN A 142 17.51 -15.46 4.69
N GLY A 143 17.55 -16.05 3.49
CA GLY A 143 18.02 -17.40 3.21
C GLY A 143 19.37 -17.38 2.49
N ILE A 144 20.35 -18.14 2.99
CA ILE A 144 21.71 -18.15 2.49
C ILE A 144 22.04 -19.52 1.88
N PHE A 145 22.28 -19.55 0.57
CA PHE A 145 22.93 -20.69 -0.06
C PHE A 145 24.44 -20.56 0.14
N ALA A 146 24.99 -21.33 1.06
CA ALA A 146 26.42 -21.29 1.40
C ALA A 146 27.17 -22.41 0.66
N ASN A 147 28.23 -22.05 -0.09
CA ASN A 147 29.05 -22.97 -0.83
C ASN A 147 30.50 -22.91 -0.30
N THR A 148 30.90 -23.90 0.50
CA THR A 148 32.21 -24.01 1.08
C THR A 148 33.20 -24.84 0.24
N ALA A 149 32.88 -25.20 -1.00
CA ALA A 149 33.78 -25.97 -1.87
C ALA A 149 35.15 -25.29 -2.12
N GLY A 150 35.19 -23.95 -2.04
CA GLY A 150 36.45 -23.17 -2.14
C GLY A 150 37.17 -22.95 -0.80
N GLY A 151 36.64 -23.45 0.32
CA GLY A 151 37.16 -23.30 1.67
C GLY A 151 36.08 -22.87 2.69
N ALA A 152 36.39 -23.11 3.96
CA ALA A 152 35.50 -22.72 5.05
C ALA A 152 35.36 -21.19 5.16
N PHE A 153 34.18 -20.72 5.50
CA PHE A 153 33.91 -19.29 5.75
C PHE A 153 32.83 -19.11 6.83
N THR A 154 32.53 -17.86 7.18
CA THR A 154 31.56 -17.52 8.20
C THR A 154 30.36 -16.80 7.63
N VAL A 155 29.15 -17.26 7.99
CA VAL A 155 27.90 -16.50 7.89
C VAL A 155 27.63 -15.90 9.26
N THR A 156 27.71 -14.58 9.36
CA THR A 156 27.50 -13.84 10.62
C THR A 156 26.02 -13.45 10.75
N LEU A 157 25.41 -13.76 11.88
CA LEU A 157 24.03 -13.43 12.21
C LEU A 157 23.85 -11.91 12.48
N PRO A 158 22.61 -11.36 12.39
CA PRO A 158 22.33 -9.99 12.75
C PRO A 158 22.79 -9.62 14.18
N SER A 159 23.34 -8.41 14.36
CA SER A 159 23.86 -7.94 15.65
C SER A 159 22.79 -7.47 16.64
N SER A 160 21.66 -7.01 16.11
CA SER A 160 20.55 -6.45 16.91
C SER A 160 19.23 -7.07 16.46
N PRO A 161 19.06 -8.40 16.65
CA PRO A 161 17.86 -9.07 16.23
C PRO A 161 16.68 -8.77 17.15
N SER A 162 15.47 -8.82 16.60
CA SER A 162 14.19 -8.78 17.32
C SER A 162 13.66 -10.20 17.51
N ILE A 163 12.81 -10.39 18.52
CA ILE A 163 12.14 -11.69 18.72
C ILE A 163 11.37 -12.10 17.47
N GLY A 164 11.58 -13.34 17.00
CA GLY A 164 10.99 -13.88 15.79
C GLY A 164 11.78 -13.64 14.51
N ASP A 165 12.89 -12.89 14.54
CA ASP A 165 13.78 -12.78 13.39
C ASP A 165 14.36 -14.14 13.03
N GLU A 166 14.42 -14.45 11.73
CA GLU A 166 14.90 -15.75 11.23
C GLU A 166 16.05 -15.56 10.23
N VAL A 167 16.97 -16.52 10.21
CA VAL A 167 17.99 -16.69 9.16
C VAL A 167 18.03 -18.16 8.78
N SER A 168 17.83 -18.45 7.49
CA SER A 168 17.90 -19.80 6.93
C SER A 168 19.23 -20.01 6.22
N ILE A 169 19.84 -21.18 6.37
CA ILE A 169 21.10 -21.54 5.73
C ILE A 169 20.99 -22.91 5.10
N VAL A 170 21.51 -23.06 3.88
CA VAL A 170 21.52 -24.32 3.14
C VAL A 170 22.93 -24.55 2.58
N ASP A 171 23.46 -25.77 2.77
CA ASP A 171 24.69 -26.25 2.12
C ASP A 171 24.46 -26.43 0.62
N TYR A 172 24.85 -25.44 -0.17
CA TYR A 172 24.71 -25.47 -1.61
C TYR A 172 25.60 -26.50 -2.28
N GLY A 173 26.85 -26.59 -1.84
CA GLY A 173 27.88 -27.44 -2.44
C GLY A 173 27.86 -28.90 -1.94
N GLY A 174 27.23 -29.18 -0.80
CA GLY A 174 27.36 -30.47 -0.11
C GLY A 174 28.77 -30.67 0.43
N THR A 175 29.35 -29.62 1.01
CA THR A 175 30.80 -29.61 1.39
C THR A 175 31.03 -29.16 2.82
N PHE A 176 30.00 -29.02 3.65
CA PHE A 176 30.16 -28.62 5.06
C PHE A 176 30.88 -29.66 5.88
N ASP A 177 30.87 -30.94 5.49
CA ASP A 177 31.64 -32.01 6.14
C ASP A 177 33.14 -31.92 5.90
N THR A 178 33.56 -31.41 4.73
CA THR A 178 34.96 -31.29 4.33
C THR A 178 35.53 -29.89 4.57
N ALA A 179 34.70 -28.87 4.48
CA ALA A 179 35.04 -27.47 4.75
C ALA A 179 33.88 -26.85 5.55
N ASN A 180 33.97 -26.88 6.86
CA ASN A 180 32.87 -26.51 7.74
C ASN A 180 32.41 -25.06 7.55
N LEU A 181 31.08 -24.83 7.60
CA LEU A 181 30.55 -23.50 7.75
C LEU A 181 30.55 -23.06 9.21
N THR A 182 31.02 -21.84 9.48
CA THR A 182 30.83 -21.20 10.78
C THR A 182 29.63 -20.28 10.74
N VAL A 183 28.71 -20.39 11.70
CA VAL A 183 27.66 -19.40 11.94
C VAL A 183 28.10 -18.49 13.07
N GLY A 184 28.49 -17.27 12.72
CA GLY A 184 28.98 -16.26 13.65
C GLY A 184 27.82 -15.63 14.44
N ARG A 185 27.90 -15.71 15.76
CA ARG A 185 26.86 -15.28 16.70
C ARG A 185 26.64 -13.75 16.78
N ASN A 186 27.63 -12.96 16.34
CA ASN A 186 27.61 -11.49 16.35
C ASN A 186 27.17 -10.89 17.69
N SER A 187 27.83 -11.26 18.78
CA SER A 187 27.57 -10.84 20.18
C SER A 187 26.31 -11.43 20.82
N GLN A 188 25.43 -12.07 20.07
CA GLN A 188 24.29 -12.80 20.63
C GLN A 188 24.70 -14.21 21.07
N LYS A 189 23.80 -14.96 21.69
CA LYS A 189 24.02 -16.38 21.95
C LYS A 189 23.43 -17.24 20.81
N ILE A 190 23.92 -18.44 20.67
CA ILE A 190 23.32 -19.50 19.85
C ILE A 190 23.06 -20.69 20.77
N GLN A 191 21.81 -21.14 20.85
CA GLN A 191 21.35 -22.23 21.72
C GLN A 191 21.82 -22.06 23.20
N GLY A 192 21.72 -20.83 23.71
CA GLY A 192 22.11 -20.47 25.07
C GLY A 192 23.62 -20.32 25.29
N ALA A 193 24.47 -20.69 24.33
CA ALA A 193 25.91 -20.60 24.42
C ALA A 193 26.46 -19.31 23.79
N ALA A 194 27.46 -18.70 24.44
CA ALA A 194 28.19 -17.55 23.91
C ALA A 194 29.36 -18.03 22.99
N ALA A 195 29.03 -18.91 22.04
CA ALA A 195 29.96 -19.50 21.08
C ALA A 195 29.33 -19.48 19.67
N ASP A 196 30.17 -19.39 18.64
CA ASP A 196 29.77 -19.58 17.25
C ASP A 196 29.39 -21.05 17.01
N LEU A 197 28.48 -21.26 16.06
CA LEU A 197 28.03 -22.61 15.68
C LEU A 197 28.86 -23.11 14.48
N THR A 198 29.51 -24.26 14.63
CA THR A 198 30.17 -24.95 13.51
C THR A 198 29.20 -25.97 12.91
N VAL A 199 28.97 -25.89 11.59
CA VAL A 199 28.16 -26.83 10.83
C VAL A 199 29.06 -27.70 9.99
N ALA A 200 29.07 -29.00 10.28
CA ALA A 200 29.95 -30.01 9.65
C ALA A 200 29.15 -31.17 9.02
N THR A 201 27.88 -30.94 8.75
CA THR A 201 26.99 -31.96 8.16
C THR A 201 26.79 -31.66 6.68
N GLU A 202 27.14 -32.61 5.82
CA GLU A 202 26.88 -32.53 4.39
C GLU A 202 25.37 -32.33 4.12
N ARG A 203 25.07 -31.42 3.16
CA ARG A 203 23.69 -31.08 2.76
C ARG A 203 22.82 -30.56 3.89
N ALA A 204 23.42 -30.00 4.94
CA ALA A 204 22.66 -29.38 6.01
C ALA A 204 21.77 -28.23 5.49
N GLY A 205 20.53 -28.21 5.97
CA GLY A 205 19.60 -27.09 5.77
C GLY A 205 18.89 -26.81 7.09
N PHE A 206 18.96 -25.59 7.59
CA PHE A 206 18.36 -25.24 8.88
C PHE A 206 17.98 -23.76 8.93
N THR A 207 17.09 -23.44 9.86
CA THR A 207 16.70 -22.07 10.17
C THR A 207 16.98 -21.77 11.64
N LEU A 208 17.60 -20.63 11.90
CA LEU A 208 17.77 -20.07 13.23
C LEU A 208 16.73 -18.98 13.44
N ALA A 209 16.03 -19.04 14.58
CA ALA A 209 15.06 -18.02 15.01
C ALA A 209 15.56 -17.36 16.31
N PHE A 210 15.55 -16.03 16.37
CA PHE A 210 15.95 -15.30 17.57
C PHE A 210 14.81 -15.26 18.60
N THR A 211 15.14 -15.50 19.85
CA THR A 211 14.19 -15.47 20.97
C THR A 211 14.43 -14.28 21.89
N ASP A 212 15.55 -14.30 22.64
CA ASP A 212 15.89 -13.29 23.63
C ASP A 212 17.41 -13.30 23.92
N GLY A 213 17.87 -12.46 24.83
CA GLY A 213 19.28 -12.41 25.23
C GLY A 213 19.75 -13.61 26.10
N THR A 214 18.83 -14.46 26.56
CA THR A 214 19.13 -15.63 27.40
C THR A 214 19.48 -16.83 26.55
N GLN A 215 18.65 -17.18 25.59
CA GLN A 215 18.84 -18.31 24.68
C GLN A 215 19.47 -17.87 23.34
N GLY A 216 19.18 -16.65 22.87
CA GLY A 216 19.67 -16.13 21.62
C GLY A 216 18.96 -16.75 20.41
N TRP A 217 19.75 -17.21 19.45
CA TRP A 217 19.31 -17.88 18.25
C TRP A 217 19.10 -19.36 18.50
N LEU A 218 17.92 -19.88 18.23
CA LEU A 218 17.57 -21.30 18.36
C LEU A 218 17.33 -21.93 17.00
N LEU A 219 17.73 -23.19 16.83
CA LEU A 219 17.37 -24.00 15.66
C LEU A 219 15.87 -24.25 15.66
N LYS A 220 15.20 -23.84 14.57
CA LYS A 220 13.76 -24.02 14.37
C LYS A 220 13.42 -25.39 13.79
N ASN A 221 14.27 -25.88 12.89
CA ASN A 221 14.13 -27.20 12.24
C ASN A 221 15.46 -27.96 12.38
N ASN A 222 15.41 -29.14 12.93
CA ASN A 222 16.51 -30.10 13.01
C ASN A 222 16.34 -31.19 11.95
#